data_13a99a090468187415c53def3e01d4df
#
_entry.id   13a99a090468187415c53def3e01d4df
#
_cell.length_a   1.000
_cell.length_b   1.000
_cell.length_c   1.000
_cell.angle_alpha   90.00
_cell.angle_beta   90.00
_cell.angle_gamma   90.00
#
_symmetry.space_group_name_H-M   'P 1'
#
loop_
_entity.id
_entity.type
_entity.pdbx_description
1 polymer ?
#
loop_
_entity_poly.entity_id
_entity_poly.type
_entity_poly.pdbx_seq_one_letter_code
_entity_poly.pdbx_strand_id
1 'polypeptide(L)'
;MIYGKITLEDWRTVCVEGEEPESSFESYNLRLFFFGTLYNRDTLQATPDDTNAKLAADAFLSDPAYGFSRLDGSFTIVYYSENECGVVRDHHGTHYPVYCHIDGNFATSWQFLEDQLEENFEPNLVSLSTFLQRGILKKNNFALFDVHSLGAGEKFYMLTELGYLMPVWASVKLETQAKVHSMFDSLKERNPSLYEKVADDIYCLKRDSVFEHEPKVATERNPDVEAYSRRYGELHAQAIRRRIGHSRRVGILLSGGYDSGSNLAALRSIYDGQIDSYSVGFKGDA
;
A
#
# COMPACT_ATOMS: atom_id res chain seq x y z
N MET A 1 -8.66 -12.55 -4.58
CA MET A 1 -7.36 -12.21 -5.23
C MET A 1 -7.62 -11.06 -6.18
N ILE A 2 -6.76 -10.05 -6.16
CA ILE A 2 -6.86 -8.86 -7.01
C ILE A 2 -5.66 -8.91 -7.94
N TYR A 3 -5.88 -8.71 -9.25
CA TYR A 3 -4.79 -8.56 -10.18
C TYR A 3 -5.18 -7.65 -11.36
N GLY A 4 -4.19 -7.14 -12.06
CA GLY A 4 -4.41 -6.32 -13.22
C GLY A 4 -3.09 -5.95 -13.92
N LYS A 5 -3.25 -5.26 -15.01
CA LYS A 5 -2.14 -4.67 -15.76
C LYS A 5 -2.38 -3.20 -15.98
N ILE A 6 -1.38 -2.39 -15.66
CA ILE A 6 -1.35 -0.97 -15.99
C ILE A 6 -0.79 -0.86 -17.41
N THR A 7 -1.60 -0.43 -18.38
CA THR A 7 -1.17 -0.28 -19.77
C THR A 7 -1.65 1.06 -20.36
N LEU A 8 -0.93 1.54 -21.37
CA LEU A 8 -1.31 2.76 -22.11
C LEU A 8 -2.32 2.48 -23.23
N GLU A 9 -2.28 1.29 -23.83
CA GLU A 9 -2.98 1.03 -25.08
C GLU A 9 -4.50 0.99 -24.94
N ASP A 10 -5.02 0.55 -23.80
CA ASP A 10 -6.47 0.37 -23.61
C ASP A 10 -7.04 1.16 -22.43
N TRP A 11 -6.25 1.90 -21.71
CA TRP A 11 -6.68 2.66 -20.52
C TRP A 11 -7.50 1.81 -19.53
N ARG A 12 -7.29 0.50 -19.52
CA ARG A 12 -8.05 -0.44 -18.71
C ARG A 12 -7.14 -1.17 -17.76
N THR A 13 -7.21 -0.76 -16.51
CA THR A 13 -6.81 -1.66 -15.43
C THR A 13 -7.88 -2.73 -15.36
N VAL A 14 -7.59 -3.93 -15.82
CA VAL A 14 -8.52 -5.04 -15.75
C VAL A 14 -8.31 -5.73 -14.42
N CYS A 15 -9.20 -5.49 -13.46
CA CYS A 15 -9.31 -6.39 -12.30
C CYS A 15 -10.05 -7.64 -12.79
N VAL A 16 -9.37 -8.77 -12.85
CA VAL A 16 -9.94 -10.03 -13.32
C VAL A 16 -9.71 -11.10 -12.26
N GLU A 17 -10.78 -11.82 -11.98
CA GLU A 17 -10.90 -13.03 -11.17
C GLU A 17 -10.67 -12.96 -9.66
N GLY A 18 -11.63 -13.42 -8.94
CA GLY A 18 -11.65 -13.96 -7.59
C GLY A 18 -12.20 -13.07 -6.51
N GLU A 19 -12.08 -11.78 -6.56
CA GLU A 19 -12.64 -10.87 -5.55
C GLU A 19 -13.30 -9.67 -6.21
N GLU A 20 -14.59 -9.53 -5.97
CA GLU A 20 -15.30 -8.32 -6.35
C GLU A 20 -14.88 -7.16 -5.44
N PRO A 21 -14.76 -5.93 -5.98
CA PRO A 21 -14.50 -4.76 -5.16
C PRO A 21 -15.63 -4.59 -4.15
N GLU A 22 -15.30 -4.16 -2.91
CA GLU A 22 -16.32 -3.80 -1.91
C GLU A 22 -17.21 -2.69 -2.47
N SER A 23 -16.60 -1.74 -3.18
CA SER A 23 -17.31 -0.69 -3.89
C SER A 23 -16.49 -0.16 -5.06
N SER A 24 -17.18 0.47 -6.01
CA SER A 24 -16.58 1.14 -7.14
C SER A 24 -17.13 2.56 -7.31
N PHE A 25 -16.30 3.41 -7.91
CA PHE A 25 -16.68 4.77 -8.29
C PHE A 25 -16.29 5.02 -9.74
N GLU A 26 -17.17 5.64 -10.50
CA GLU A 26 -16.92 5.99 -11.89
C GLU A 26 -17.44 7.41 -12.17
N SER A 27 -16.56 8.23 -12.75
CA SER A 27 -16.87 9.55 -13.27
C SER A 27 -16.18 9.74 -14.62
N TYR A 28 -16.36 10.90 -15.25
CA TYR A 28 -15.71 11.20 -16.52
C TYR A 28 -14.17 11.09 -16.45
N ASN A 29 -13.56 11.50 -15.32
CA ASN A 29 -12.10 11.62 -15.18
C ASN A 29 -11.47 10.61 -14.22
N LEU A 30 -12.28 9.76 -13.57
CA LEU A 30 -11.76 8.83 -12.56
C LEU A 30 -12.62 7.58 -12.48
N ARG A 31 -11.98 6.43 -12.56
CA ARG A 31 -12.54 5.14 -12.21
C ARG A 31 -11.74 4.54 -11.06
N LEU A 32 -12.41 4.09 -10.01
CA LEU A 32 -11.76 3.60 -8.81
C LEU A 32 -12.48 2.37 -8.26
N PHE A 33 -11.71 1.35 -7.92
CA PHE A 33 -12.15 0.13 -7.27
C PHE A 33 -11.54 0.07 -5.88
N PHE A 34 -12.37 -0.07 -4.88
CA PHE A 34 -11.97 -0.16 -3.49
C PHE A 34 -12.19 -1.59 -2.99
N PHE A 35 -11.14 -2.19 -2.42
CA PHE A 35 -11.16 -3.52 -1.83
C PHE A 35 -10.79 -3.41 -0.36
N GLY A 36 -11.64 -3.89 0.53
CA GLY A 36 -11.38 -3.88 1.96
C GLY A 36 -12.28 -2.94 2.77
N THR A 37 -11.77 -2.36 3.82
CA THR A 37 -12.55 -1.58 4.79
C THR A 37 -11.90 -0.24 5.12
N LEU A 38 -12.67 0.83 5.11
CA LEU A 38 -12.27 2.15 5.55
C LEU A 38 -12.73 2.38 7.00
N TYR A 39 -11.80 2.75 7.89
CA TYR A 39 -12.06 2.88 9.32
C TYR A 39 -12.40 4.30 9.76
N ASN A 40 -11.95 5.32 9.05
CA ASN A 40 -12.07 6.72 9.44
C ASN A 40 -13.17 7.48 8.69
N ARG A 41 -14.27 6.80 8.38
CA ARG A 41 -15.44 7.42 7.70
C ARG A 41 -15.99 8.64 8.44
N ASP A 42 -15.89 8.64 9.77
CA ASP A 42 -16.30 9.74 10.65
C ASP A 42 -15.47 11.01 10.40
N THR A 43 -14.16 10.88 10.25
CA THR A 43 -13.28 12.02 9.99
C THR A 43 -13.36 12.53 8.56
N LEU A 44 -13.80 11.70 7.62
CA LEU A 44 -14.07 12.07 6.24
C LEU A 44 -15.46 12.67 6.04
N GLN A 45 -16.24 12.87 7.12
CA GLN A 45 -17.59 13.39 7.10
C GLN A 45 -18.54 12.59 6.20
N ALA A 46 -18.33 11.26 6.14
CA ALA A 46 -19.10 10.36 5.30
C ALA A 46 -20.57 10.33 5.72
N THR A 47 -21.45 10.38 4.75
CA THR A 47 -22.87 10.07 4.92
C THR A 47 -23.10 8.54 4.89
N PRO A 48 -24.26 8.06 5.35
CA PRO A 48 -24.59 6.62 5.25
C PRO A 48 -24.59 6.09 3.81
N ASP A 49 -24.89 6.93 2.84
CA ASP A 49 -24.99 6.55 1.42
C ASP A 49 -23.65 6.60 0.67
N ASP A 50 -22.60 7.18 1.28
CA ASP A 50 -21.29 7.23 0.66
C ASP A 50 -20.62 5.86 0.68
N THR A 51 -20.20 5.37 -0.48
CA THR A 51 -19.36 4.16 -0.58
C THR A 51 -17.90 4.46 -0.23
N ASN A 52 -17.12 3.44 0.13
CA ASN A 52 -15.70 3.61 0.39
C ASN A 52 -14.96 4.08 -0.87
N ALA A 53 -15.35 3.58 -2.05
CA ALA A 53 -14.80 4.02 -3.33
C ALA A 53 -15.07 5.50 -3.60
N LYS A 54 -16.28 6.01 -3.27
CA LYS A 54 -16.59 7.44 -3.42
C LYS A 54 -15.73 8.31 -2.50
N LEU A 55 -15.58 7.93 -1.23
CA LEU A 55 -14.74 8.66 -0.29
C LEU A 55 -13.26 8.68 -0.72
N ALA A 56 -12.78 7.57 -1.25
CA ALA A 56 -11.42 7.48 -1.79
C ALA A 56 -11.27 8.34 -3.06
N ALA A 57 -12.27 8.36 -3.92
CA ALA A 57 -12.30 9.21 -5.11
C ALA A 57 -12.32 10.70 -4.76
N ASP A 58 -13.14 11.11 -3.80
CA ASP A 58 -13.20 12.49 -3.32
C ASP A 58 -11.85 12.92 -2.71
N ALA A 59 -11.20 12.03 -1.97
CA ALA A 59 -9.86 12.28 -1.43
C ALA A 59 -8.83 12.46 -2.55
N PHE A 60 -8.80 11.59 -3.54
CA PHE A 60 -7.91 11.66 -4.69
C PHE A 60 -8.16 12.93 -5.52
N LEU A 61 -9.41 13.22 -5.86
CA LEU A 61 -9.76 14.39 -6.67
C LEU A 61 -9.44 15.72 -5.97
N SER A 62 -9.47 15.75 -4.63
CA SER A 62 -9.08 16.94 -3.86
C SER A 62 -7.57 17.16 -3.83
N ASP A 63 -6.78 16.10 -3.89
CA ASP A 63 -5.32 16.12 -3.90
C ASP A 63 -4.78 14.82 -4.50
N PRO A 64 -4.50 14.77 -5.82
CA PRO A 64 -4.02 13.56 -6.48
C PRO A 64 -2.68 13.04 -5.94
N ALA A 65 -1.84 13.93 -5.39
CA ALA A 65 -0.54 13.52 -4.86
C ALA A 65 -0.66 12.81 -3.50
N TYR A 66 -1.46 13.38 -2.58
CA TYR A 66 -1.50 12.96 -1.19
C TYR A 66 -2.91 12.63 -0.67
N GLY A 67 -3.94 12.73 -1.50
CA GLY A 67 -5.33 12.52 -1.07
C GLY A 67 -5.56 11.16 -0.39
N PHE A 68 -4.94 10.11 -0.91
CA PHE A 68 -5.04 8.78 -0.29
C PHE A 68 -4.41 8.70 1.11
N SER A 69 -3.51 9.63 1.48
CA SER A 69 -2.97 9.68 2.85
C SER A 69 -4.00 10.01 3.92
N ARG A 70 -5.14 10.56 3.54
CA ARG A 70 -6.25 10.88 4.43
C ARG A 70 -7.10 9.66 4.82
N LEU A 71 -6.89 8.53 4.12
CA LEU A 71 -7.64 7.30 4.33
C LEU A 71 -6.97 6.44 5.41
N ASP A 72 -7.72 6.04 6.44
CA ASP A 72 -7.31 5.07 7.44
C ASP A 72 -8.17 3.82 7.30
N GLY A 73 -7.55 2.67 7.06
CA GLY A 73 -8.26 1.45 6.78
C GLY A 73 -7.35 0.25 6.53
N SER A 74 -7.96 -0.85 6.16
CA SER A 74 -7.31 -2.03 5.60
C SER A 74 -7.85 -2.20 4.19
N PHE A 75 -7.07 -1.77 3.19
CA PHE A 75 -7.56 -1.69 1.81
C PHE A 75 -6.47 -1.82 0.75
N THR A 76 -6.93 -2.17 -0.43
CA THR A 76 -6.22 -1.98 -1.69
C THR A 76 -7.12 -1.16 -2.62
N ILE A 77 -6.57 -0.14 -3.26
CA ILE A 77 -7.27 0.67 -4.24
C ILE A 77 -6.62 0.45 -5.60
N VAL A 78 -7.45 0.18 -6.61
CA VAL A 78 -7.06 0.21 -8.01
C VAL A 78 -7.78 1.37 -8.66
N TYR A 79 -7.04 2.25 -9.30
CA TYR A 79 -7.63 3.47 -9.85
C TYR A 79 -7.06 3.82 -11.23
N TYR A 80 -7.83 4.61 -11.93
CA TYR A 80 -7.57 5.07 -13.26
C TYR A 80 -8.12 6.48 -13.43
N SER A 81 -7.24 7.42 -13.76
CA SER A 81 -7.60 8.82 -14.03
C SER A 81 -7.02 9.28 -15.35
N GLU A 82 -7.36 10.49 -15.77
CA GLU A 82 -6.81 11.12 -16.98
C GLU A 82 -5.28 11.21 -16.94
N ASN A 83 -4.70 11.46 -15.76
CA ASN A 83 -3.27 11.78 -15.61
C ASN A 83 -2.45 10.61 -15.06
N GLU A 84 -3.06 9.70 -14.34
CA GLU A 84 -2.36 8.53 -13.79
C GLU A 84 -3.30 7.35 -13.54
N CYS A 85 -2.74 6.16 -13.60
CA CYS A 85 -3.42 4.94 -13.19
C CYS A 85 -2.51 4.08 -12.31
N GLY A 86 -3.10 3.34 -11.37
CA GLY A 86 -2.26 2.58 -10.47
C GLY A 86 -2.99 1.75 -9.42
N VAL A 87 -2.18 1.20 -8.52
CA VAL A 87 -2.60 0.46 -7.34
C VAL A 87 -1.99 1.06 -6.08
N VAL A 88 -2.80 1.20 -5.04
CA VAL A 88 -2.42 1.75 -3.74
C VAL A 88 -2.66 0.71 -2.67
N ARG A 89 -1.72 0.59 -1.76
CA ARG A 89 -1.82 -0.24 -0.57
C ARG A 89 -2.02 0.63 0.67
N ASP A 90 -2.86 0.17 1.61
CA ASP A 90 -3.16 0.90 2.84
C ASP A 90 -1.91 1.28 3.66
N HIS A 91 -2.04 2.28 4.52
CA HIS A 91 -0.97 2.87 5.33
C HIS A 91 -0.14 1.84 6.12
N HIS A 92 -0.78 0.82 6.63
CA HIS A 92 -0.14 -0.21 7.45
C HIS A 92 0.16 -1.48 6.66
N GLY A 93 -0.28 -1.58 5.40
CA GLY A 93 -0.15 -2.75 4.57
C GLY A 93 -0.88 -3.98 5.15
N THR A 94 -2.05 -3.74 5.73
CA THR A 94 -2.80 -4.77 6.49
C THR A 94 -3.78 -5.54 5.64
N HIS A 95 -4.12 -5.05 4.44
CA HIS A 95 -4.93 -5.77 3.49
C HIS A 95 -4.12 -6.90 2.83
N TYR A 96 -4.07 -6.95 1.52
CA TYR A 96 -3.25 -7.95 0.82
C TYR A 96 -1.83 -7.44 0.52
N PRO A 97 -0.81 -8.32 0.45
CA PRO A 97 0.42 -7.95 -0.22
C PRO A 97 0.11 -7.63 -1.69
N VAL A 98 0.83 -6.71 -2.28
CA VAL A 98 0.75 -6.39 -3.70
C VAL A 98 2.12 -6.56 -4.31
N TYR A 99 2.21 -7.41 -5.32
CA TYR A 99 3.41 -7.65 -6.11
C TYR A 99 3.23 -6.97 -7.45
N CYS A 100 4.26 -6.26 -7.89
CA CYS A 100 4.24 -5.49 -9.12
C CYS A 100 5.44 -5.88 -10.00
N HIS A 101 5.21 -6.01 -11.28
CA HIS A 101 6.24 -6.24 -12.29
C HIS A 101 6.50 -4.96 -13.10
N ILE A 102 7.71 -4.83 -13.65
CA ILE A 102 8.12 -3.62 -14.36
C ILE A 102 7.30 -3.33 -15.62
N ASP A 103 6.66 -4.33 -16.19
CA ASP A 103 5.78 -4.19 -17.37
C ASP A 103 4.38 -3.68 -17.05
N GLY A 104 4.10 -3.35 -15.77
CA GLY A 104 2.81 -2.87 -15.30
C GLY A 104 1.88 -3.93 -14.73
N ASN A 105 2.21 -5.22 -14.82
CA ASN A 105 1.41 -6.26 -14.17
C ASN A 105 1.52 -6.15 -12.65
N PHE A 106 0.39 -6.37 -11.96
CA PHE A 106 0.33 -6.46 -10.50
C PHE A 106 -0.65 -7.53 -10.04
N ALA A 107 -0.38 -8.14 -8.91
CA ALA A 107 -1.28 -9.09 -8.28
C ALA A 107 -1.10 -9.14 -6.76
N THR A 108 -2.13 -9.59 -6.03
CA THR A 108 -2.05 -9.86 -4.59
C THR A 108 -1.57 -11.28 -4.27
N SER A 109 -1.33 -12.09 -5.29
CA SER A 109 -0.71 -13.41 -5.21
C SER A 109 0.51 -13.44 -6.11
N TRP A 110 1.62 -13.81 -5.53
CA TRP A 110 2.88 -13.98 -6.25
C TRP A 110 2.81 -15.11 -7.31
N GLN A 111 2.26 -16.27 -6.93
CA GLN A 111 2.11 -17.40 -7.85
C GLN A 111 1.27 -17.02 -9.07
N PHE A 112 0.20 -16.27 -8.83
CA PHE A 112 -0.63 -15.82 -9.92
C PHE A 112 0.09 -14.84 -10.85
N LEU A 113 0.90 -13.94 -10.31
CA LEU A 113 1.72 -13.01 -11.11
C LEU A 113 2.74 -13.79 -11.96
N GLU A 114 3.37 -14.80 -11.39
CA GLU A 114 4.30 -15.69 -12.09
C GLU A 114 3.63 -16.40 -13.26
N ASP A 115 2.46 -16.99 -13.04
CA ASP A 115 1.69 -17.70 -14.07
C ASP A 115 1.28 -16.79 -15.24
N GLN A 116 1.04 -15.48 -14.96
CA GLN A 116 0.62 -14.53 -15.97
C GLN A 116 1.77 -14.00 -16.85
N LEU A 117 2.96 -14.00 -16.34
CA LEU A 117 4.10 -13.41 -17.05
C LEU A 117 4.76 -14.35 -18.06
N GLU A 118 4.48 -15.65 -17.99
CA GLU A 118 5.02 -16.69 -18.91
C GLU A 118 6.54 -16.62 -19.14
N GLU A 119 7.27 -15.86 -18.32
CA GLU A 119 8.68 -15.56 -18.48
C GLU A 119 9.55 -16.37 -17.52
N ASN A 120 10.78 -16.65 -17.93
CA ASN A 120 11.81 -17.16 -17.04
C ASN A 120 12.37 -16.02 -16.19
N PHE A 121 11.90 -15.91 -14.97
CA PHE A 121 12.38 -14.90 -14.03
C PHE A 121 13.85 -15.09 -13.65
N GLU A 122 14.61 -14.02 -13.75
CA GLU A 122 15.95 -14.01 -13.21
C GLU A 122 15.94 -13.87 -11.68
N PRO A 123 16.65 -14.73 -10.95
CA PRO A 123 16.72 -14.63 -9.50
C PRO A 123 17.53 -13.39 -9.08
N ASN A 124 16.96 -12.61 -8.15
CA ASN A 124 17.67 -11.50 -7.51
C ASN A 124 18.64 -12.03 -6.45
N LEU A 125 19.87 -12.31 -6.87
CA LEU A 125 20.90 -12.91 -6.00
C LEU A 125 21.22 -12.07 -4.78
N VAL A 126 21.10 -10.73 -4.85
CA VAL A 126 21.32 -9.84 -3.70
C VAL A 126 20.21 -10.01 -2.66
N SER A 127 18.96 -10.06 -3.10
CA SER A 127 17.82 -10.32 -2.21
C SER A 127 17.86 -11.71 -1.63
N LEU A 128 18.17 -12.72 -2.43
CA LEU A 128 18.31 -14.11 -1.98
C LEU A 128 19.46 -14.27 -0.97
N SER A 129 20.61 -13.66 -1.21
CA SER A 129 21.71 -13.68 -0.24
C SER A 129 21.35 -13.01 1.08
N THR A 130 20.62 -11.92 1.03
CA THR A 130 20.11 -11.23 2.24
C THR A 130 19.11 -12.11 3.00
N PHE A 131 18.23 -12.81 2.27
CA PHE A 131 17.28 -13.75 2.86
C PHE A 131 17.99 -14.92 3.55
N LEU A 132 18.98 -15.53 2.87
CA LEU A 132 19.77 -16.64 3.44
C LEU A 132 20.53 -16.22 4.70
N GLN A 133 21.01 -14.97 4.77
CA GLN A 133 21.74 -14.47 5.94
C GLN A 133 20.84 -14.06 7.10
N ARG A 134 19.65 -13.53 6.83
CA ARG A 134 18.81 -12.86 7.82
C ARG A 134 17.44 -13.48 8.03
N GLY A 135 17.05 -14.45 7.19
CA GLY A 135 15.73 -15.05 7.20
C GLY A 135 14.58 -14.12 6.74
N ILE A 136 14.93 -12.91 6.31
CA ILE A 136 13.96 -11.91 5.84
C ILE A 136 14.47 -11.21 4.57
N LEU A 137 13.57 -10.86 3.68
CA LEU A 137 13.86 -9.95 2.57
C LEU A 137 13.86 -8.52 3.09
N LYS A 138 14.76 -7.69 2.57
CA LYS A 138 14.71 -6.25 2.86
C LYS A 138 13.42 -5.67 2.30
N LYS A 139 12.95 -4.61 2.97
CA LYS A 139 11.80 -3.80 2.53
C LYS A 139 11.86 -3.60 1.01
N ASN A 140 10.78 -4.02 0.34
CA ASN A 140 10.55 -3.80 -1.08
C ASN A 140 11.39 -4.63 -2.07
N ASN A 141 12.29 -5.48 -1.60
CA ASN A 141 13.01 -6.39 -2.47
C ASN A 141 12.27 -7.73 -2.53
N PHE A 142 12.16 -8.27 -3.72
CA PHE A 142 11.64 -9.61 -3.94
C PHE A 142 12.76 -10.55 -4.39
N ALA A 143 12.48 -11.85 -4.36
CA ALA A 143 13.47 -12.87 -4.75
C ALA A 143 13.79 -12.85 -6.26
N LEU A 144 12.97 -12.17 -7.05
CA LEU A 144 13.13 -12.03 -8.49
C LEU A 144 13.47 -10.59 -8.85
N PHE A 145 14.21 -10.42 -9.95
CA PHE A 145 14.82 -9.14 -10.30
C PHE A 145 13.79 -8.07 -10.65
N ASP A 146 12.80 -8.40 -11.47
CA ASP A 146 11.84 -7.45 -12.02
C ASP A 146 10.51 -7.39 -11.25
N VAL A 147 10.43 -8.12 -10.14
CA VAL A 147 9.25 -8.15 -9.26
C VAL A 147 9.52 -7.39 -7.96
N HIS A 148 8.58 -6.59 -7.56
CA HIS A 148 8.64 -5.81 -6.32
C HIS A 148 7.40 -6.01 -5.48
N SER A 149 7.60 -6.10 -4.17
CA SER A 149 6.50 -6.04 -3.22
C SER A 149 6.20 -4.58 -2.88
N LEU A 150 4.97 -4.16 -3.08
CA LEU A 150 4.51 -2.82 -2.69
C LEU A 150 4.48 -2.72 -1.16
N GLY A 151 5.17 -1.74 -0.62
CA GLY A 151 5.23 -1.50 0.82
C GLY A 151 3.93 -0.91 1.38
N ALA A 152 3.87 -0.84 2.70
CA ALA A 152 2.78 -0.18 3.41
C ALA A 152 2.73 1.32 3.05
N GLY A 153 1.55 1.82 2.70
CA GLY A 153 1.36 3.21 2.33
C GLY A 153 2.03 3.63 1.02
N GLU A 154 2.31 2.68 0.13
CA GLU A 154 2.91 2.95 -1.16
C GLU A 154 1.91 2.80 -2.29
N LYS A 155 2.11 3.55 -3.35
CA LYS A 155 1.42 3.38 -4.63
C LYS A 155 2.39 2.97 -5.73
N PHE A 156 1.90 2.12 -6.62
CA PHE A 156 2.54 1.75 -7.87
C PHE A 156 1.68 2.32 -8.99
N TYR A 157 2.22 3.20 -9.80
CA TYR A 157 1.42 3.93 -10.78
C TYR A 157 2.21 4.36 -12.01
N MET A 158 1.47 4.69 -13.04
CA MET A 158 1.95 5.20 -14.30
C MET A 158 1.35 6.59 -14.57
N LEU A 159 2.15 7.50 -15.07
CA LEU A 159 1.70 8.80 -15.57
C LEU A 159 1.27 8.67 -17.02
N THR A 160 0.05 9.07 -17.30
CA THR A 160 -0.56 8.95 -18.64
C THR A 160 -0.20 10.08 -19.57
N GLU A 161 0.12 11.27 -19.02
CA GLU A 161 0.48 12.47 -19.81
C GLU A 161 1.75 12.34 -20.65
N LEU A 162 2.67 11.46 -20.26
CA LEU A 162 3.99 11.37 -20.90
C LEU A 162 4.00 10.49 -22.14
N GLY A 163 2.91 9.77 -22.45
CA GLY A 163 2.86 8.86 -23.59
C GLY A 163 3.87 7.71 -23.56
N TYR A 164 4.64 7.59 -22.47
CA TYR A 164 5.71 6.62 -22.28
C TYR A 164 5.56 5.92 -20.92
N LEU A 165 5.75 4.61 -20.92
CA LEU A 165 5.92 3.84 -19.70
C LEU A 165 7.39 3.94 -19.28
N MET A 166 7.69 4.58 -18.18
CA MET A 166 9.02 4.55 -17.58
C MET A 166 8.93 3.80 -16.23
N PRO A 167 9.59 2.67 -16.04
CA PRO A 167 9.79 2.16 -14.70
C PRO A 167 10.78 3.04 -13.97
N VAL A 168 10.30 4.13 -13.35
CA VAL A 168 11.11 4.86 -12.39
C VAL A 168 10.87 4.25 -11.03
N TRP A 169 11.82 3.44 -10.59
CA TRP A 169 11.88 2.92 -9.24
C TRP A 169 12.15 4.08 -8.28
N ALA A 170 11.10 4.75 -7.90
CA ALA A 170 11.19 5.82 -6.93
C ALA A 170 10.69 5.37 -5.56
N SER A 171 11.35 4.35 -4.98
CA SER A 171 11.50 4.37 -3.53
C SER A 171 12.83 5.02 -3.22
N VAL A 172 12.96 6.22 -3.71
CA VAL A 172 14.18 6.92 -3.53
C VAL A 172 13.82 8.17 -2.77
N LYS A 173 14.35 8.28 -1.53
CA LYS A 173 14.41 9.53 -0.80
C LYS A 173 14.64 10.66 -1.80
N LEU A 174 14.02 11.81 -1.62
CA LEU A 174 14.15 13.01 -2.47
C LEU A 174 15.57 13.26 -3.02
N GLU A 175 16.60 12.91 -2.23
CA GLU A 175 18.02 12.98 -2.63
C GLU A 175 18.42 12.07 -3.78
N THR A 176 17.73 10.95 -3.97
CA THR A 176 18.04 10.03 -5.06
C THR A 176 17.18 10.33 -6.28
N GLN A 177 15.98 10.89 -6.13
CA GLN A 177 15.26 11.48 -7.28
C GLN A 177 16.11 12.57 -7.94
N ALA A 178 16.70 13.47 -7.15
CA ALA A 178 17.62 14.47 -7.68
C ALA A 178 18.85 13.83 -8.36
N LYS A 179 19.40 12.73 -7.83
CA LYS A 179 20.51 11.99 -8.45
C LYS A 179 20.10 11.28 -9.74
N VAL A 180 18.93 10.66 -9.77
CA VAL A 180 18.41 10.00 -10.98
C VAL A 180 18.13 11.04 -12.05
N HIS A 181 17.48 12.17 -11.74
CA HIS A 181 17.32 13.28 -12.68
C HIS A 181 18.66 13.81 -13.17
N SER A 182 19.62 14.03 -12.28
CA SER A 182 20.96 14.50 -12.67
C SER A 182 21.73 13.48 -13.51
N MET A 183 21.52 12.18 -13.31
CA MET A 183 22.07 11.13 -14.19
C MET A 183 21.44 11.15 -15.58
N PHE A 184 20.12 11.35 -15.68
CA PHE A 184 19.43 11.47 -16.97
C PHE A 184 19.82 12.74 -17.70
N ASP A 185 19.90 13.88 -17.01
CA ASP A 185 20.38 15.12 -17.57
C ASP A 185 21.84 14.99 -18.07
N SER A 186 22.69 14.36 -17.28
CA SER A 186 24.06 14.05 -17.66
C SER A 186 24.17 13.06 -18.83
N LEU A 187 23.26 12.08 -18.94
CA LEU A 187 23.18 11.17 -20.07
C LEU A 187 22.75 11.91 -21.34
N LYS A 188 21.74 12.78 -21.23
CA LYS A 188 21.24 13.63 -22.32
C LYS A 188 22.35 14.54 -22.87
N GLU A 189 23.16 15.13 -21.99
CA GLU A 189 24.28 15.98 -22.38
C GLU A 189 25.46 15.19 -22.98
N ARG A 190 25.81 14.04 -22.41
CA ARG A 190 27.01 13.28 -22.80
C ARG A 190 26.78 12.32 -23.97
N ASN A 191 25.58 11.80 -24.10
CA ASN A 191 25.24 10.85 -25.15
C ASN A 191 23.78 10.97 -25.57
N PRO A 192 23.42 12.02 -26.38
CA PRO A 192 22.03 12.25 -26.81
C PRO A 192 21.42 11.08 -27.56
N SER A 193 22.20 10.34 -28.35
CA SER A 193 21.69 9.21 -29.12
C SER A 193 21.37 7.99 -28.25
N LEU A 194 22.10 7.81 -27.14
CA LEU A 194 21.80 6.77 -26.15
C LEU A 194 20.61 7.22 -25.29
N TYR A 195 20.53 8.50 -24.94
CA TYR A 195 19.39 9.06 -24.24
C TYR A 195 18.08 8.87 -25.02
N GLU A 196 18.07 9.19 -26.33
CA GLU A 196 16.89 8.98 -27.19
C GLU A 196 16.50 7.50 -27.26
N LYS A 197 17.48 6.60 -27.41
CA LYS A 197 17.23 5.15 -27.40
C LYS A 197 16.66 4.64 -26.08
N VAL A 198 17.18 5.14 -24.96
CA VAL A 198 16.72 4.78 -23.62
C VAL A 198 15.39 5.46 -23.31
N ALA A 199 15.16 6.68 -23.84
CA ALA A 199 13.89 7.39 -23.66
C ALA A 199 12.72 6.72 -24.38
N ASP A 200 12.97 6.10 -25.53
CA ASP A 200 11.94 5.35 -26.28
C ASP A 200 11.56 4.02 -25.60
N ASP A 201 12.50 3.43 -24.82
CA ASP A 201 12.29 2.18 -24.08
C ASP A 201 11.97 2.42 -22.58
N ILE A 202 11.89 3.66 -22.13
CA ILE A 202 11.72 3.99 -20.71
C ILE A 202 10.24 4.14 -20.34
N TYR A 203 9.73 3.19 -19.58
CA TYR A 203 8.41 3.19 -18.97
C TYR A 203 8.42 3.87 -17.60
N CYS A 204 7.57 4.86 -17.37
CA CYS A 204 7.49 5.54 -16.07
C CYS A 204 6.48 4.85 -15.12
N LEU A 205 6.86 3.73 -14.56
CA LEU A 205 6.19 3.20 -13.37
C LEU A 205 6.80 3.85 -12.14
N LYS A 206 6.01 4.65 -11.45
CA LYS A 206 6.44 5.30 -10.22
C LYS A 206 5.94 4.55 -9.00
N ARG A 207 6.77 4.53 -7.99
CA ARG A 207 6.46 4.03 -6.68
C ARG A 207 6.76 5.13 -5.67
N ASP A 208 5.70 5.69 -5.09
CA ASP A 208 5.81 6.74 -4.10
C ASP A 208 5.06 6.36 -2.83
N SER A 209 5.52 6.92 -1.70
CA SER A 209 4.73 6.94 -0.49
C SER A 209 3.55 7.89 -0.70
N VAL A 210 2.35 7.45 -0.33
CA VAL A 210 1.17 8.32 -0.32
C VAL A 210 1.16 9.26 0.89
N PHE A 211 2.19 9.18 1.73
CA PHE A 211 2.34 10.00 2.94
C PHE A 211 3.44 11.03 2.77
N GLU A 212 3.08 12.29 2.96
CA GLU A 212 3.96 13.43 2.78
C GLU A 212 5.11 13.51 3.81
N HIS A 213 4.89 12.94 5.00
CA HIS A 213 5.84 13.12 6.12
C HIS A 213 6.13 11.82 6.86
N GLU A 214 7.42 11.59 7.11
CA GLU A 214 7.81 10.71 8.20
C GLU A 214 7.28 11.30 9.52
N PRO A 215 6.74 10.46 10.43
CA PRO A 215 6.27 10.96 11.71
C PRO A 215 7.39 11.71 12.42
N LYS A 216 7.17 12.98 12.75
CA LYS A 216 8.12 13.77 13.53
C LYS A 216 8.21 13.15 14.91
N VAL A 217 9.36 12.59 15.23
CA VAL A 217 9.66 12.15 16.59
C VAL A 217 9.84 13.41 17.45
N ALA A 218 8.90 13.66 18.35
CA ALA A 218 9.04 14.71 19.33
C ALA A 218 10.14 14.32 20.35
N THR A 219 11.22 15.09 20.39
CA THR A 219 12.29 14.90 21.36
C THR A 219 12.07 15.88 22.52
N GLU A 220 11.11 15.61 23.39
CA GLU A 220 10.97 16.34 24.64
C GLU A 220 11.98 15.82 25.68
N ARG A 221 12.72 16.75 26.33
CA ARG A 221 13.70 16.38 27.35
C ARG A 221 13.09 15.88 28.66
N ASN A 222 11.83 16.26 28.95
CA ASN A 222 11.06 15.84 30.13
C ASN A 222 9.63 15.53 29.72
N PRO A 223 9.33 14.32 29.18
CA PRO A 223 7.99 13.94 28.79
C PRO A 223 7.06 13.82 30.01
N ASP A 224 5.87 14.38 29.93
CA ASP A 224 4.79 14.09 30.88
C ASP A 224 4.24 12.69 30.58
N VAL A 225 4.78 11.70 31.27
CA VAL A 225 4.47 10.27 31.06
C VAL A 225 2.98 9.99 31.30
N GLU A 226 2.33 10.67 32.25
CA GLU A 226 0.91 10.46 32.54
C GLU A 226 0.04 11.00 31.40
N ALA A 227 0.34 12.19 30.89
CA ALA A 227 -0.38 12.77 29.75
C ALA A 227 -0.21 11.91 28.49
N TYR A 228 1.01 11.45 28.22
CA TYR A 228 1.27 10.56 27.08
C TYR A 228 0.56 9.21 27.24
N SER A 229 0.59 8.60 28.41
CA SER A 229 -0.09 7.32 28.67
C SER A 229 -1.60 7.43 28.50
N ARG A 230 -2.18 8.52 28.98
CA ARG A 230 -3.62 8.80 28.81
C ARG A 230 -3.97 8.97 27.33
N ARG A 231 -3.19 9.80 26.63
CA ARG A 231 -3.39 10.02 25.20
C ARG A 231 -3.24 8.77 24.36
N TYR A 232 -2.23 7.95 24.68
CA TYR A 232 -2.06 6.64 24.05
C TYR A 232 -3.28 5.74 24.27
N GLY A 233 -3.77 5.66 25.51
CA GLY A 233 -4.96 4.85 25.82
C GLY A 233 -6.21 5.30 25.05
N GLU A 234 -6.44 6.62 24.92
CA GLU A 234 -7.53 7.18 24.13
C GLU A 234 -7.43 6.80 22.65
N LEU A 235 -6.24 6.96 22.05
CA LEU A 235 -5.99 6.64 20.64
C LEU A 235 -6.09 5.13 20.41
N HIS A 236 -5.59 4.32 21.32
CA HIS A 236 -5.68 2.86 21.25
C HIS A 236 -7.13 2.40 21.28
N ALA A 237 -7.92 2.90 22.23
CA ALA A 237 -9.34 2.60 22.30
C ALA A 237 -10.11 3.07 21.04
N GLN A 238 -9.78 4.26 20.52
CA GLN A 238 -10.35 4.77 19.27
C GLN A 238 -10.01 3.85 18.08
N ALA A 239 -8.76 3.43 17.96
CA ALA A 239 -8.32 2.54 16.89
C ALA A 239 -9.07 1.19 16.93
N ILE A 240 -9.29 0.64 18.12
CA ILE A 240 -10.06 -0.59 18.30
C ILE A 240 -11.53 -0.35 17.91
N ARG A 241 -12.18 0.73 18.41
CA ARG A 241 -13.57 1.05 18.05
C ARG A 241 -13.79 1.13 16.55
N ARG A 242 -12.89 1.81 15.83
CA ARG A 242 -12.97 1.93 14.37
C ARG A 242 -12.90 0.58 13.67
N ARG A 243 -12.05 -0.34 14.17
CA ARG A 243 -11.86 -1.67 13.56
C ARG A 243 -13.00 -2.63 13.84
N ILE A 244 -13.55 -2.62 15.04
CA ILE A 244 -14.70 -3.47 15.39
C ILE A 244 -16.00 -2.99 14.75
N GLY A 245 -16.14 -1.67 14.51
CA GLY A 245 -17.35 -1.08 13.91
C GLY A 245 -18.62 -1.51 14.66
N HIS A 246 -19.59 -2.04 13.91
CA HIS A 246 -20.86 -2.55 14.43
C HIS A 246 -20.87 -4.09 14.58
N SER A 247 -19.73 -4.73 14.62
CA SER A 247 -19.63 -6.20 14.75
C SER A 247 -20.27 -6.68 16.06
N ARG A 248 -21.05 -7.76 15.98
CA ARG A 248 -21.68 -8.37 17.16
C ARG A 248 -20.76 -9.41 17.85
N ARG A 249 -19.72 -9.82 17.17
CA ARG A 249 -18.77 -10.82 17.61
C ARG A 249 -17.38 -10.46 17.08
N VAL A 250 -16.39 -10.49 17.95
CA VAL A 250 -15.01 -10.09 17.62
C VAL A 250 -14.06 -11.22 17.98
N GLY A 251 -13.17 -11.58 17.05
CA GLY A 251 -12.07 -12.52 17.30
C GLY A 251 -10.79 -11.75 17.64
N ILE A 252 -10.00 -12.26 18.60
CA ILE A 252 -8.70 -11.71 18.95
C ILE A 252 -7.64 -12.80 19.05
N LEU A 253 -6.48 -12.55 18.47
CA LEU A 253 -5.32 -13.43 18.60
C LEU A 253 -4.57 -13.09 19.90
N LEU A 254 -4.36 -14.09 20.76
CA LEU A 254 -3.63 -13.96 22.02
C LEU A 254 -2.34 -14.78 21.99
N SER A 255 -1.20 -14.10 22.01
CA SER A 255 0.12 -14.74 22.08
C SER A 255 0.66 -14.92 23.50
N GLY A 256 -0.05 -14.41 24.51
CA GLY A 256 0.43 -14.33 25.90
C GLY A 256 1.34 -13.13 26.16
N GLY A 257 1.66 -12.32 25.14
CA GLY A 257 2.49 -11.11 25.27
C GLY A 257 1.68 -9.88 25.72
N TYR A 258 2.42 -8.82 26.11
CA TYR A 258 1.82 -7.56 26.55
C TYR A 258 0.94 -6.90 25.50
N ASP A 259 1.34 -6.91 24.23
CA ASP A 259 0.60 -6.23 23.16
C ASP A 259 -0.77 -6.86 22.93
N SER A 260 -0.82 -8.19 22.80
CA SER A 260 -2.08 -8.92 22.61
C SER A 260 -2.97 -8.83 23.86
N GLY A 261 -2.38 -8.84 25.05
CA GLY A 261 -3.07 -8.65 26.34
C GLY A 261 -3.65 -7.25 26.48
N SER A 262 -2.90 -6.21 26.10
CA SER A 262 -3.38 -4.82 26.12
C SER A 262 -4.50 -4.57 25.13
N ASN A 263 -4.43 -5.19 23.94
CA ASN A 263 -5.51 -5.14 22.96
C ASN A 263 -6.80 -5.79 23.50
N LEU A 264 -6.71 -6.93 24.18
CA LEU A 264 -7.87 -7.57 24.80
C LEU A 264 -8.46 -6.72 25.92
N ALA A 265 -7.62 -6.15 26.79
CA ALA A 265 -8.05 -5.30 27.88
C ALA A 265 -8.76 -4.04 27.37
N ALA A 266 -8.18 -3.37 26.38
CA ALA A 266 -8.77 -2.21 25.73
C ALA A 266 -10.06 -2.56 25.00
N LEU A 267 -10.09 -3.67 24.25
CA LEU A 267 -11.30 -4.18 23.60
C LEU A 267 -12.42 -4.42 24.62
N ARG A 268 -12.12 -5.12 25.73
CA ARG A 268 -13.12 -5.41 26.76
C ARG A 268 -13.65 -4.18 27.46
N SER A 269 -12.84 -3.13 27.59
CA SER A 269 -13.27 -1.87 28.21
C SER A 269 -14.26 -1.05 27.38
N ILE A 270 -14.37 -1.32 26.08
CA ILE A 270 -15.18 -0.51 25.13
C ILE A 270 -16.22 -1.33 24.37
N TYR A 271 -16.26 -2.65 24.56
CA TYR A 271 -17.11 -3.55 23.78
C TYR A 271 -17.76 -4.60 24.69
N ASP A 272 -19.08 -4.60 24.74
CA ASP A 272 -19.88 -5.50 25.55
C ASP A 272 -20.31 -6.79 24.83
N GLY A 273 -20.00 -6.90 23.53
CA GLY A 273 -20.35 -8.07 22.73
C GLY A 273 -19.48 -9.30 23.00
N GLN A 274 -19.67 -10.32 22.20
CA GLN A 274 -18.90 -11.56 22.32
C GLN A 274 -17.49 -11.38 21.80
N ILE A 275 -16.50 -11.77 22.61
CA ILE A 275 -15.08 -11.81 22.24
C ILE A 275 -14.62 -13.26 22.28
N ASP A 276 -14.12 -13.76 21.14
CA ASP A 276 -13.49 -15.07 21.02
C ASP A 276 -11.97 -14.90 20.95
N SER A 277 -11.25 -15.56 21.84
CA SER A 277 -9.78 -15.52 21.83
C SER A 277 -9.21 -16.77 21.19
N TYR A 278 -8.17 -16.60 20.40
CA TYR A 278 -7.45 -17.67 19.70
C TYR A 278 -5.98 -17.63 20.07
N SER A 279 -5.42 -18.77 20.43
CA SER A 279 -3.99 -18.93 20.70
C SER A 279 -3.45 -20.12 19.91
N VAL A 280 -2.21 -20.02 19.48
CA VAL A 280 -1.50 -21.09 18.80
C VAL A 280 -0.40 -21.61 19.73
N GLY A 281 -0.31 -22.90 19.90
CA GLY A 281 0.75 -23.58 20.65
C GLY A 281 1.27 -24.79 19.88
N PHE A 282 2.48 -25.20 20.17
CA PHE A 282 3.05 -26.43 19.61
C PHE A 282 2.75 -27.61 20.53
N LYS A 283 2.50 -28.77 19.91
CA LYS A 283 2.23 -30.00 20.67
C LYS A 283 3.52 -30.41 21.42
N GLY A 284 3.47 -30.31 22.75
CA GLY A 284 4.61 -30.65 23.63
C GLY A 284 5.19 -29.44 24.40
N ASP A 285 4.76 -28.24 24.11
CA ASP A 285 5.05 -27.06 24.93
C ASP A 285 4.03 -27.02 26.10
N ALA A 286 4.43 -27.43 27.28
CA ALA A 286 3.66 -27.33 28.52
C ALA A 286 4.38 -26.42 29.51
#